data_95f479c7bee9c2afb8e63bf40b53dc65
#
_entry.id   95f479c7bee9c2afb8e63bf40b53dc65
#
_cell.length_a   1.000
_cell.length_b   1.000
_cell.length_c   1.000
_cell.angle_alpha   90.00
_cell.angle_beta   90.00
_cell.angle_gamma   90.00
#
_symmetry.space_group_name_H-M   'P 1'
#
loop_
_entity.id
_entity.type
_entity.pdbx_description
1 polymer ?
#
loop_
_entity_poly.entity_id
_entity_poly.type
_entity_poly.pdbx_seq_one_letter_code
_entity_poly.pdbx_strand_id
1 'polypeptide(L)'
;EILIGLVGSEMCIRDRFNIIPLIMAFGLSFFDVPITMNHATFVGWDNFVEAFHDPRFINSLKVTAIFTGIEVPVQVLGALVIAAFISKNNKRNKFLRAVYFLPVICSATVIGIMWRMILHSNIGFITAALQSMGLGKINFMNTPGLTIFVISFISIWRSFGISTIIYVTAIQQVSPSLFEAAQMDGAGKILQFLHITVPSIRPTFWYIMMTRFAGALQIFDIIYVTTNGGPNYTTESTVSYIYSRAFSSNSSMGYASAMSVVLFIIIMFITVLMYRRMVKED
;
A
#
# COMPACT_ATOMS: atom_id res chain seq x y z
N GLU A 1 -15.55 33.05 14.36
CA GLU A 1 -16.34 32.06 15.15
C GLU A 1 -16.75 30.83 14.36
N ILE A 2 -17.19 30.95 13.10
CA ILE A 2 -17.57 29.78 12.24
C ILE A 2 -16.39 28.86 11.94
N LEU A 3 -15.20 29.39 11.69
CA LEU A 3 -13.98 28.61 11.44
C LEU A 3 -13.50 27.83 12.69
N ILE A 4 -13.65 28.40 13.88
CA ILE A 4 -13.29 27.73 15.16
C ILE A 4 -14.28 26.60 15.46
N GLY A 5 -15.57 26.78 15.14
CA GLY A 5 -16.58 25.73 15.28
C GLY A 5 -16.38 24.56 14.32
N LEU A 6 -15.96 24.81 13.07
CA LEU A 6 -15.65 23.77 12.08
C LEU A 6 -14.39 22.97 12.46
N VAL A 7 -13.32 23.62 12.90
CA VAL A 7 -12.09 22.95 13.37
C VAL A 7 -12.37 22.11 14.62
N GLY A 8 -13.20 22.61 15.54
CA GLY A 8 -13.61 21.86 16.72
C GLY A 8 -14.44 20.62 16.38
N SER A 9 -15.34 20.68 15.39
CA SER A 9 -16.16 19.55 14.97
C SER A 9 -15.33 18.48 14.23
N GLU A 10 -14.37 18.87 13.40
CA GLU A 10 -13.47 17.92 12.73
C GLU A 10 -12.55 17.19 13.72
N MET A 11 -12.02 17.89 14.73
CA MET A 11 -11.26 17.27 15.83
C MET A 11 -12.11 16.26 16.60
N CYS A 12 -13.35 16.63 16.99
CA CYS A 12 -14.25 15.71 17.70
C CYS A 12 -14.61 14.47 16.86
N ILE A 13 -14.82 14.60 15.56
CA ILE A 13 -15.08 13.47 14.65
C ILE A 13 -13.86 12.58 14.57
N ARG A 14 -12.67 13.14 14.36
CA ARG A 14 -11.40 12.41 14.30
C ARG A 14 -11.12 11.65 15.59
N ASP A 15 -11.30 12.29 16.73
CA ASP A 15 -11.05 11.69 18.04
C ASP A 15 -12.03 10.54 18.29
N ARG A 16 -13.31 10.73 18.02
CA ARG A 16 -14.34 9.74 18.25
C ARG A 16 -14.21 8.52 17.33
N PHE A 17 -13.90 8.71 16.04
CA PHE A 17 -13.94 7.62 15.05
C PHE A 17 -12.57 7.01 14.75
N ASN A 18 -11.45 7.65 15.11
CA ASN A 18 -10.12 7.09 14.92
C ASN A 18 -9.43 6.76 16.25
N ILE A 19 -9.40 7.69 17.20
CA ILE A 19 -8.61 7.52 18.45
C ILE A 19 -9.31 6.56 19.40
N ILE A 20 -10.61 6.72 19.62
CA ILE A 20 -11.36 5.82 20.54
C ILE A 20 -11.29 4.36 20.09
N PRO A 21 -11.59 3.99 18.82
CA PRO A 21 -11.45 2.61 18.38
C PRO A 21 -10.02 2.06 18.48
N LEU A 22 -9.01 2.91 18.26
CA LEU A 22 -7.62 2.51 18.43
C LEU A 22 -7.31 2.16 19.88
N ILE A 23 -7.70 3.00 20.84
CA ILE A 23 -7.53 2.73 22.27
C ILE A 23 -8.33 1.48 22.69
N MET A 24 -9.54 1.32 22.17
CA MET A 24 -10.35 0.12 22.42
C MET A 24 -9.68 -1.15 21.89
N ALA A 25 -9.09 -1.12 20.69
CA ALA A 25 -8.36 -2.24 20.14
C ALA A 25 -7.14 -2.60 21.02
N PHE A 26 -6.41 -1.61 21.53
CA PHE A 26 -5.33 -1.84 22.50
C PHE A 26 -5.85 -2.47 23.80
N GLY A 27 -6.98 -2.00 24.32
CA GLY A 27 -7.60 -2.58 25.51
C GLY A 27 -8.06 -4.02 25.26
N LEU A 28 -8.81 -4.26 24.18
CA LEU A 28 -9.36 -5.57 23.84
C LEU A 28 -8.26 -6.62 23.57
N SER A 29 -7.06 -6.23 23.19
CA SER A 29 -5.95 -7.15 22.94
C SER A 29 -5.53 -7.98 24.15
N PHE A 30 -5.87 -7.53 25.37
CA PHE A 30 -5.58 -8.23 26.63
C PHE A 30 -6.76 -9.08 27.14
N PHE A 31 -7.86 -9.13 26.40
CA PHE A 31 -9.05 -9.88 26.77
C PHE A 31 -9.36 -10.93 25.69
N ASP A 32 -9.92 -12.04 26.11
CA ASP A 32 -10.61 -12.95 25.19
C ASP A 32 -12.07 -12.48 25.08
N VAL A 33 -12.44 -12.02 23.89
CA VAL A 33 -13.76 -11.44 23.60
C VAL A 33 -14.28 -12.06 22.30
N PRO A 34 -15.36 -12.85 22.36
CA PRO A 34 -16.02 -13.35 21.16
C PRO A 34 -16.69 -12.21 20.39
N ILE A 35 -17.03 -12.43 19.10
CA ILE A 35 -17.70 -11.42 18.27
C ILE A 35 -19.04 -10.94 18.87
N THR A 36 -19.71 -11.80 19.61
CA THR A 36 -20.99 -11.48 20.27
C THR A 36 -20.82 -10.51 21.44
N MET A 37 -19.61 -10.27 21.91
CA MET A 37 -19.26 -9.44 23.07
C MET A 37 -20.04 -9.79 24.36
N ASN A 38 -20.55 -11.01 24.46
CA ASN A 38 -21.40 -11.45 25.60
C ASN A 38 -20.60 -11.64 26.88
N HIS A 39 -19.32 -11.90 26.78
CA HIS A 39 -18.40 -12.03 27.91
C HIS A 39 -17.00 -11.58 27.48
N ALA A 40 -16.26 -11.03 28.38
CA ALA A 40 -14.87 -10.64 28.22
C ALA A 40 -14.08 -11.19 29.39
N THR A 41 -13.13 -12.06 29.13
CA THR A 41 -12.24 -12.62 30.16
C THR A 41 -10.84 -12.01 29.97
N PHE A 42 -10.27 -11.53 31.07
CA PHE A 42 -8.91 -10.99 31.01
C PHE A 42 -7.89 -12.14 30.88
N VAL A 43 -7.14 -12.17 29.79
CA VAL A 43 -6.13 -13.19 29.47
C VAL A 43 -4.71 -12.63 29.45
N GLY A 44 -4.55 -11.35 29.73
CA GLY A 44 -3.22 -10.71 29.75
C GLY A 44 -2.49 -10.82 28.41
N TRP A 45 -1.31 -11.43 28.41
CA TRP A 45 -0.45 -11.57 27.24
C TRP A 45 -0.71 -12.79 26.37
N ASP A 46 -1.67 -13.66 26.72
CA ASP A 46 -1.88 -14.94 26.03
C ASP A 46 -2.22 -14.77 24.55
N ASN A 47 -3.04 -13.77 24.20
CA ASN A 47 -3.33 -13.44 22.80
C ASN A 47 -2.08 -13.12 21.98
N PHE A 48 -1.11 -12.44 22.58
CA PHE A 48 0.14 -12.11 21.90
C PHE A 48 1.04 -13.34 21.76
N VAL A 49 1.11 -14.16 22.80
CA VAL A 49 1.86 -15.43 22.77
C VAL A 49 1.27 -16.35 21.71
N GLU A 50 -0.05 -16.49 21.65
CA GLU A 50 -0.74 -17.24 20.61
C GLU A 50 -0.41 -16.71 19.21
N ALA A 51 -0.47 -15.39 19.00
CA ALA A 51 -0.16 -14.77 17.71
C ALA A 51 1.24 -15.11 17.23
N PHE A 52 2.25 -15.07 18.08
CA PHE A 52 3.62 -15.41 17.72
C PHE A 52 3.86 -16.92 17.51
N HIS A 53 2.97 -17.79 17.97
CA HIS A 53 3.02 -19.23 17.74
C HIS A 53 2.06 -19.70 16.62
N ASP A 54 1.19 -18.82 16.11
CA ASP A 54 0.27 -19.14 15.03
C ASP A 54 1.00 -19.17 13.66
N PRO A 55 1.14 -20.36 13.04
CA PRO A 55 1.84 -20.49 11.77
C PRO A 55 1.19 -19.67 10.65
N ARG A 56 -0.15 -19.48 10.71
CA ARG A 56 -0.88 -18.73 9.67
C ARG A 56 -0.65 -17.23 9.82
N PHE A 57 -0.58 -16.72 11.07
CA PHE A 57 -0.21 -15.32 11.31
C PHE A 57 1.22 -15.02 10.83
N ILE A 58 2.18 -15.89 11.17
CA ILE A 58 3.56 -15.74 10.72
C ILE A 58 3.66 -15.82 9.19
N ASN A 59 2.90 -16.72 8.55
CA ASN A 59 2.83 -16.78 7.10
C ASN A 59 2.26 -15.49 6.50
N SER A 60 1.20 -14.94 7.07
CA SER A 60 0.59 -13.69 6.60
C SER A 60 1.56 -12.49 6.71
N LEU A 61 2.37 -12.42 7.76
CA LEU A 61 3.44 -11.43 7.89
C LEU A 61 4.50 -11.58 6.79
N LYS A 62 4.92 -12.83 6.48
CA LYS A 62 5.87 -13.11 5.39
C LYS A 62 5.29 -12.70 4.03
N VAL A 63 4.06 -13.07 3.74
CA VAL A 63 3.37 -12.70 2.50
C VAL A 63 3.28 -11.17 2.36
N THR A 64 2.90 -10.48 3.43
CA THR A 64 2.84 -9.01 3.46
C THR A 64 4.23 -8.39 3.25
N ALA A 65 5.27 -8.96 3.84
CA ALA A 65 6.64 -8.48 3.65
C ALA A 65 7.13 -8.68 2.20
N ILE A 66 6.84 -9.84 1.60
CA ILE A 66 7.16 -10.12 0.18
C ILE A 66 6.43 -9.14 -0.73
N PHE A 67 5.12 -8.97 -0.52
CA PHE A 67 4.30 -8.02 -1.27
C PHE A 67 4.88 -6.59 -1.17
N THR A 68 5.16 -6.12 0.04
CA THR A 68 5.75 -4.81 0.29
C THR A 68 7.11 -4.65 -0.39
N GLY A 69 7.95 -5.70 -0.33
CA GLY A 69 9.26 -5.74 -0.99
C GLY A 69 9.19 -5.66 -2.51
N ILE A 70 8.09 -6.10 -3.13
CA ILE A 70 7.86 -6.00 -4.58
C ILE A 70 7.23 -4.65 -4.91
N GLU A 71 6.15 -4.29 -4.23
CA GLU A 71 5.34 -3.11 -4.56
C GLU A 71 6.11 -1.81 -4.36
N VAL A 72 6.69 -1.62 -3.17
CA VAL A 72 7.26 -0.31 -2.79
C VAL A 72 8.42 0.11 -3.70
N PRO A 73 9.45 -0.71 -3.94
CA PRO A 73 10.54 -0.32 -4.83
C PRO A 73 10.08 -0.02 -6.26
N VAL A 74 9.23 -0.88 -6.81
CA VAL A 74 8.72 -0.71 -8.19
C VAL A 74 7.89 0.57 -8.30
N GLN A 75 7.05 0.84 -7.32
CA GLN A 75 6.19 2.03 -7.32
C GLN A 75 6.98 3.31 -7.08
N VAL A 76 7.87 3.33 -6.10
CA VAL A 76 8.63 4.53 -5.74
C VAL A 76 9.62 4.90 -6.86
N LEU A 77 10.42 3.94 -7.31
CA LEU A 77 11.43 4.19 -8.35
C LEU A 77 10.80 4.33 -9.74
N GLY A 78 9.82 3.50 -10.07
CA GLY A 78 9.11 3.58 -11.34
C GLY A 78 8.35 4.89 -11.51
N ALA A 79 7.65 5.34 -10.47
CA ALA A 79 6.96 6.63 -10.49
C ALA A 79 7.92 7.81 -10.62
N LEU A 80 9.09 7.76 -9.99
CA LEU A 80 10.14 8.78 -10.11
C LEU A 80 10.64 8.87 -11.54
N VAL A 81 10.96 7.74 -12.18
CA VAL A 81 11.41 7.69 -13.57
C VAL A 81 10.35 8.24 -14.52
N ILE A 82 9.11 7.78 -14.41
CA ILE A 82 7.99 8.28 -15.25
C ILE A 82 7.78 9.78 -15.01
N ALA A 83 7.80 10.24 -13.76
CA ALA A 83 7.63 11.65 -13.42
C ALA A 83 8.70 12.54 -14.09
N ALA A 84 9.96 12.09 -14.13
CA ALA A 84 11.02 12.80 -14.82
C ALA A 84 10.73 13.01 -16.32
N PHE A 85 10.16 11.99 -17.00
CA PHE A 85 9.80 12.10 -18.41
C PHE A 85 8.59 13.01 -18.67
N ILE A 86 7.60 13.01 -17.76
CA ILE A 86 6.34 13.75 -17.94
C ILE A 86 6.28 15.06 -17.13
N SER A 87 7.38 15.48 -16.48
CA SER A 87 7.44 16.69 -15.65
C SER A 87 7.21 17.99 -16.45
N LYS A 88 7.59 18.02 -17.74
CA LYS A 88 7.40 19.18 -18.59
C LYS A 88 5.93 19.57 -18.75
N ASN A 89 5.65 20.89 -18.74
CA ASN A 89 4.28 21.41 -18.82
C ASN A 89 3.82 21.60 -20.27
N ASN A 90 3.62 20.49 -21.02
CA ASN A 90 3.06 20.49 -22.37
C ASN A 90 1.74 19.72 -22.43
N LYS A 91 0.96 19.88 -23.51
CA LYS A 91 -0.36 19.24 -23.68
C LYS A 91 -0.30 17.70 -23.59
N ARG A 92 0.73 17.11 -24.22
CA ARG A 92 0.96 15.65 -24.20
C ARG A 92 1.19 15.14 -22.77
N ASN A 93 2.05 15.79 -22.00
CA ASN A 93 2.36 15.35 -20.65
C ASN A 93 1.18 15.56 -19.69
N LYS A 94 0.39 16.63 -19.87
CA LYS A 94 -0.87 16.82 -19.13
C LYS A 94 -1.84 15.67 -19.39
N PHE A 95 -2.00 15.25 -20.62
CA PHE A 95 -2.83 14.10 -20.98
C PHE A 95 -2.29 12.79 -20.36
N LEU A 96 -0.98 12.53 -20.46
CA LEU A 96 -0.38 11.34 -19.84
C LEU A 96 -0.59 11.30 -18.32
N ARG A 97 -0.44 12.44 -17.64
CA ARG A 97 -0.74 12.53 -16.19
C ARG A 97 -2.20 12.16 -15.89
N ALA A 98 -3.14 12.64 -16.68
CA ALA A 98 -4.55 12.29 -16.52
C ALA A 98 -4.77 10.78 -16.73
N VAL A 99 -4.16 10.16 -17.73
CA VAL A 99 -4.24 8.71 -17.98
C VAL A 99 -3.67 7.89 -16.82
N TYR A 100 -2.49 8.27 -16.30
CA TYR A 100 -1.90 7.58 -15.14
C TYR A 100 -2.71 7.77 -13.86
N PHE A 101 -3.45 8.86 -13.73
CA PHE A 101 -4.27 9.14 -12.57
C PHE A 101 -5.65 8.46 -12.62
N LEU A 102 -6.12 8.07 -13.79
CA LEU A 102 -7.45 7.50 -13.99
C LEU A 102 -7.73 6.26 -13.09
N PRO A 103 -6.80 5.28 -12.95
CA PRO A 103 -7.04 4.14 -12.07
C PRO A 103 -7.17 4.51 -10.58
N VAL A 104 -6.57 5.62 -10.17
CA VAL A 104 -6.59 6.08 -8.77
C VAL A 104 -8.00 6.45 -8.31
N ILE A 105 -8.83 6.98 -9.21
CA ILE A 105 -10.20 7.42 -8.91
C ILE A 105 -11.12 6.21 -8.69
N CYS A 106 -10.77 5.05 -9.27
CA CYS A 106 -11.57 3.84 -9.14
C CYS A 106 -11.40 3.18 -7.76
N SER A 107 -12.49 2.65 -7.22
CA SER A 107 -12.46 1.85 -6.00
C SER A 107 -11.55 0.62 -6.17
N ALA A 108 -10.79 0.28 -5.13
CA ALA A 108 -9.95 -0.92 -5.11
C ALA A 108 -10.74 -2.20 -5.38
N THR A 109 -11.95 -2.28 -4.83
CA THR A 109 -12.87 -3.40 -5.04
C THR A 109 -13.25 -3.56 -6.50
N VAL A 110 -13.65 -2.47 -7.17
CA VAL A 110 -14.02 -2.50 -8.60
C VAL A 110 -12.82 -2.93 -9.46
N ILE A 111 -11.65 -2.37 -9.20
CA ILE A 111 -10.40 -2.76 -9.88
C ILE A 111 -10.09 -4.24 -9.66
N GLY A 112 -10.17 -4.72 -8.41
CA GLY A 112 -9.92 -6.12 -8.09
C GLY A 112 -10.85 -7.08 -8.84
N ILE A 113 -12.17 -6.78 -8.87
CA ILE A 113 -13.15 -7.57 -9.61
C ILE A 113 -12.88 -7.53 -11.12
N MET A 114 -12.60 -6.35 -11.67
CA MET A 114 -12.28 -6.19 -13.09
C MET A 114 -11.07 -7.04 -13.49
N TRP A 115 -9.97 -6.95 -12.75
CA TRP A 115 -8.76 -7.75 -13.03
C TRP A 115 -8.99 -9.24 -12.83
N ARG A 116 -9.79 -9.65 -11.82
CA ARG A 116 -10.19 -11.04 -11.62
C ARG A 116 -10.93 -11.59 -12.84
N MET A 117 -11.81 -10.79 -13.48
CA MET A 117 -12.50 -11.18 -14.71
C MET A 117 -11.55 -11.24 -15.92
N ILE A 118 -10.69 -10.24 -16.09
CA ILE A 118 -9.73 -10.16 -17.21
C ILE A 118 -8.74 -11.32 -17.18
N LEU A 119 -8.29 -11.72 -15.98
CA LEU A 119 -7.30 -12.79 -15.76
C LEU A 119 -7.94 -14.15 -15.46
N HIS A 120 -9.25 -14.28 -15.59
CA HIS A 120 -9.95 -15.53 -15.32
C HIS A 120 -9.48 -16.65 -16.28
N SER A 121 -9.19 -17.84 -15.72
CA SER A 121 -8.55 -18.94 -16.46
C SER A 121 -9.34 -19.48 -17.64
N ASN A 122 -10.68 -19.36 -17.64
CA ASN A 122 -11.54 -19.92 -18.68
C ASN A 122 -12.12 -18.87 -19.64
N ILE A 123 -12.47 -17.68 -19.11
CA ILE A 123 -13.24 -16.65 -19.83
C ILE A 123 -12.48 -15.31 -19.91
N GLY A 124 -11.29 -15.22 -19.30
CA GLY A 124 -10.53 -13.97 -19.26
C GLY A 124 -9.90 -13.62 -20.59
N PHE A 125 -10.00 -12.34 -20.96
CA PHE A 125 -9.47 -11.81 -22.22
C PHE A 125 -7.96 -12.06 -22.38
N ILE A 126 -7.16 -11.83 -21.33
CA ILE A 126 -5.71 -12.07 -21.38
C ILE A 126 -5.40 -13.57 -21.54
N THR A 127 -6.11 -14.42 -20.83
CA THR A 127 -5.92 -15.88 -20.93
C THR A 127 -6.29 -16.38 -22.33
N ALA A 128 -7.36 -15.88 -22.93
CA ALA A 128 -7.76 -16.21 -24.29
C ALA A 128 -6.71 -15.74 -25.32
N ALA A 129 -6.18 -14.53 -25.16
CA ALA A 129 -5.10 -14.02 -26.02
C ALA A 129 -3.82 -14.86 -25.93
N LEU A 130 -3.40 -15.26 -24.71
CA LEU A 130 -2.23 -16.13 -24.53
C LEU A 130 -2.42 -17.52 -25.12
N GLN A 131 -3.62 -18.10 -25.01
CA GLN A 131 -3.95 -19.37 -25.64
C GLN A 131 -3.90 -19.31 -27.16
N SER A 132 -4.38 -18.22 -27.79
CA SER A 132 -4.28 -18.03 -29.22
C SER A 132 -2.84 -17.88 -29.72
N MET A 133 -1.92 -17.44 -28.85
CA MET A 133 -0.48 -17.38 -29.11
C MET A 133 0.26 -18.70 -28.82
N GLY A 134 -0.45 -19.78 -28.44
CA GLY A 134 0.15 -21.08 -28.14
C GLY A 134 0.81 -21.23 -26.77
N LEU A 135 0.65 -20.25 -25.86
CA LEU A 135 1.28 -20.25 -24.53
C LEU A 135 0.54 -21.10 -23.49
N GLY A 136 -0.53 -21.82 -23.89
CA GLY A 136 -1.30 -22.66 -23.00
C GLY A 136 -2.20 -21.87 -22.02
N LYS A 137 -2.82 -22.61 -21.10
CA LYS A 137 -3.78 -22.05 -20.13
C LYS A 137 -3.07 -21.70 -18.83
N ILE A 138 -2.93 -20.41 -18.55
CA ILE A 138 -2.31 -19.90 -17.33
C ILE A 138 -3.40 -19.53 -16.32
N ASN A 139 -3.28 -20.04 -15.09
CA ASN A 139 -4.18 -19.68 -13.99
C ASN A 139 -3.51 -18.63 -13.10
N PHE A 140 -3.65 -17.36 -13.49
CA PHE A 140 -3.00 -16.22 -12.82
C PHE A 140 -3.38 -16.05 -11.35
N MET A 141 -4.61 -16.42 -10.97
CA MET A 141 -5.15 -16.20 -9.61
C MET A 141 -5.04 -17.44 -8.72
N ASN A 142 -4.53 -18.57 -9.22
CA ASN A 142 -4.47 -19.82 -8.47
C ASN A 142 -3.14 -20.58 -8.66
N THR A 143 -2.09 -19.88 -9.08
CA THR A 143 -0.73 -20.44 -9.20
C THR A 143 0.15 -19.88 -8.10
N PRO A 144 0.58 -20.71 -7.11
CA PRO A 144 1.48 -20.25 -6.04
C PRO A 144 2.71 -19.53 -6.60
N GLY A 145 3.11 -18.44 -5.99
CA GLY A 145 4.22 -17.60 -6.46
C GLY A 145 3.83 -16.61 -7.55
N LEU A 146 3.13 -17.02 -8.62
CA LEU A 146 2.68 -16.10 -9.68
C LEU A 146 1.61 -15.13 -9.16
N THR A 147 0.67 -15.62 -8.36
CA THR A 147 -0.49 -14.84 -7.88
C THR A 147 -0.06 -13.61 -7.09
N ILE A 148 1.01 -13.70 -6.28
CA ILE A 148 1.49 -12.53 -5.51
C ILE A 148 2.03 -11.42 -6.43
N PHE A 149 2.73 -11.78 -7.52
CA PHE A 149 3.19 -10.80 -8.52
C PHE A 149 2.03 -10.15 -9.26
N VAL A 150 0.99 -10.91 -9.57
CA VAL A 150 -0.23 -10.37 -10.21
C VAL A 150 -0.94 -9.39 -9.29
N ILE A 151 -1.11 -9.72 -8.01
CA ILE A 151 -1.71 -8.81 -7.02
C ILE A 151 -0.85 -7.55 -6.86
N SER A 152 0.48 -7.70 -6.78
CA SER A 152 1.40 -6.57 -6.70
C SER A 152 1.29 -5.67 -7.93
N PHE A 153 1.20 -6.24 -9.13
CA PHE A 153 0.99 -5.49 -10.37
C PHE A 153 -0.32 -4.70 -10.34
N ILE A 154 -1.42 -5.31 -9.92
CA ILE A 154 -2.74 -4.65 -9.83
C ILE A 154 -2.67 -3.48 -8.84
N SER A 155 -2.05 -3.67 -7.68
CA SER A 155 -1.87 -2.64 -6.65
C SER A 155 -1.01 -1.49 -7.15
N ILE A 156 0.14 -1.79 -7.76
CA ILE A 156 1.04 -0.80 -8.35
C ILE A 156 0.30 0.00 -9.42
N TRP A 157 -0.34 -0.67 -10.38
CA TRP A 157 -1.06 -0.02 -11.48
C TRP A 157 -2.15 0.93 -10.97
N ARG A 158 -2.90 0.52 -9.95
CA ARG A 158 -3.95 1.35 -9.33
C ARG A 158 -3.38 2.61 -8.69
N SER A 159 -2.29 2.50 -7.94
CA SER A 159 -1.79 3.59 -7.09
C SER A 159 -0.64 4.39 -7.69
N PHE A 160 -0.15 3.97 -8.85
CA PHE A 160 1.02 4.54 -9.51
C PHE A 160 0.88 6.04 -9.83
N GLY A 161 -0.32 6.45 -10.23
CA GLY A 161 -0.62 7.83 -10.61
C GLY A 161 -0.41 8.83 -9.48
N ILE A 162 -0.76 8.49 -8.24
CA ILE A 162 -0.58 9.37 -7.07
C ILE A 162 0.90 9.70 -6.88
N SER A 163 1.75 8.67 -6.80
CA SER A 163 3.19 8.84 -6.60
C SER A 163 3.82 9.63 -7.75
N THR A 164 3.40 9.34 -8.98
CA THR A 164 3.87 10.04 -10.17
C THR A 164 3.53 11.54 -10.14
N ILE A 165 2.29 11.90 -9.76
CA ILE A 165 1.89 13.31 -9.70
C ILE A 165 2.63 14.06 -8.59
N ILE A 166 2.80 13.46 -7.42
CA ILE A 166 3.55 14.06 -6.32
C ILE A 166 4.99 14.35 -6.76
N TYR A 167 5.67 13.38 -7.42
CA TYR A 167 7.00 13.61 -7.96
C TYR A 167 7.03 14.69 -9.06
N VAL A 168 6.06 14.69 -9.98
CA VAL A 168 5.96 15.71 -11.02
C VAL A 168 5.88 17.12 -10.41
N THR A 169 5.06 17.27 -9.37
CA THR A 169 4.92 18.55 -8.66
C THR A 169 6.23 18.98 -8.00
N ALA A 170 6.91 18.04 -7.32
CA ALA A 170 8.20 18.32 -6.70
C ALA A 170 9.28 18.68 -7.73
N ILE A 171 9.37 17.95 -8.86
CA ILE A 171 10.32 18.25 -9.95
C ILE A 171 10.07 19.63 -10.56
N GLN A 172 8.80 20.03 -10.68
CA GLN A 172 8.44 21.36 -11.21
C GLN A 172 8.78 22.52 -10.28
N GLN A 173 9.02 22.27 -9.01
CA GLN A 173 9.43 23.28 -8.03
C GLN A 173 10.95 23.51 -8.03
N VAL A 174 11.74 22.64 -8.66
CA VAL A 174 13.20 22.84 -8.79
C VAL A 174 13.49 24.04 -9.68
N SER A 175 14.36 24.95 -9.22
CA SER A 175 14.68 26.17 -9.95
C SER A 175 15.24 25.89 -11.36
N PRO A 176 14.69 26.51 -12.41
CA PRO A 176 15.21 26.37 -13.76
C PRO A 176 16.69 26.81 -13.90
N SER A 177 17.12 27.78 -13.11
CA SER A 177 18.50 28.29 -13.13
C SER A 177 19.55 27.21 -12.83
N LEU A 178 19.23 26.22 -12.00
CA LEU A 178 20.13 25.10 -11.72
C LEU A 178 20.36 24.23 -12.98
N PHE A 179 19.32 24.04 -13.79
CA PHE A 179 19.43 23.28 -15.03
C PHE A 179 20.17 24.08 -16.11
N GLU A 180 19.97 25.40 -16.19
CA GLU A 180 20.66 26.29 -17.11
C GLU A 180 22.18 26.33 -16.82
N ALA A 181 22.55 26.51 -15.54
CA ALA A 181 23.95 26.46 -15.12
C ALA A 181 24.63 25.13 -15.49
N ALA A 182 23.98 24.02 -15.17
CA ALA A 182 24.49 22.69 -15.50
C ALA A 182 24.61 22.44 -17.01
N GLN A 183 23.74 23.04 -17.82
CA GLN A 183 23.85 22.98 -19.28
C GLN A 183 25.07 23.77 -19.79
N MET A 184 25.37 24.91 -19.20
CA MET A 184 26.59 25.69 -19.53
C MET A 184 27.85 24.89 -19.18
N ASP A 185 27.82 24.08 -18.11
CA ASP A 185 28.90 23.17 -17.73
C ASP A 185 28.94 21.87 -18.58
N GLY A 186 28.07 21.74 -19.61
CA GLY A 186 28.02 20.57 -20.50
C GLY A 186 27.33 19.34 -19.91
N ALA A 187 26.61 19.45 -18.77
CA ALA A 187 25.95 18.34 -18.16
C ALA A 187 24.75 17.81 -18.98
N GLY A 188 24.82 16.56 -19.40
CA GLY A 188 23.71 15.87 -20.08
C GLY A 188 22.49 15.63 -19.17
N LYS A 189 21.34 15.31 -19.79
CA LYS A 189 20.05 15.14 -19.06
C LYS A 189 20.07 14.11 -17.93
N ILE A 190 20.81 13.01 -18.08
CA ILE A 190 20.95 11.99 -17.05
C ILE A 190 21.74 12.55 -15.86
N LEU A 191 22.83 13.28 -16.13
CA LEU A 191 23.65 13.90 -15.09
C LEU A 191 22.85 14.96 -14.30
N GLN A 192 22.08 15.81 -15.02
CA GLN A 192 21.15 16.77 -14.40
C GLN A 192 20.09 16.06 -13.53
N PHE A 193 19.54 14.94 -14.00
CA PHE A 193 18.57 14.17 -13.23
C PHE A 193 19.19 13.64 -11.92
N LEU A 194 20.36 13.00 -12.00
CA LEU A 194 20.99 12.38 -10.83
C LEU A 194 21.55 13.40 -9.83
N HIS A 195 22.12 14.54 -10.31
CA HIS A 195 22.81 15.49 -9.43
C HIS A 195 22.01 16.74 -9.10
N ILE A 196 20.93 17.04 -9.82
CA ILE A 196 20.06 18.19 -9.51
C ILE A 196 18.68 17.68 -9.09
N THR A 197 18.00 16.93 -9.96
CA THR A 197 16.60 16.55 -9.70
C THR A 197 16.48 15.64 -8.47
N VAL A 198 17.18 14.51 -8.43
CA VAL A 198 17.06 13.53 -7.34
C VAL A 198 17.43 14.14 -5.98
N PRO A 199 18.52 14.87 -5.81
CA PRO A 199 18.83 15.53 -4.54
C PRO A 199 17.78 16.57 -4.13
N SER A 200 17.32 17.40 -5.07
CA SER A 200 16.32 18.46 -4.79
C SER A 200 14.95 17.93 -4.33
N ILE A 201 14.56 16.73 -4.77
CA ILE A 201 13.26 16.14 -4.39
C ILE A 201 13.39 15.06 -3.31
N ARG A 202 14.52 14.97 -2.64
CA ARG A 202 14.80 13.96 -1.62
C ARG A 202 13.76 13.92 -0.49
N PRO A 203 13.27 15.04 0.07
CA PRO A 203 12.20 15.02 1.05
C PRO A 203 10.92 14.38 0.50
N THR A 204 10.56 14.69 -0.75
CA THR A 204 9.41 14.09 -1.43
C THR A 204 9.58 12.59 -1.66
N PHE A 205 10.81 12.15 -1.99
CA PHE A 205 11.13 10.73 -2.13
C PHE A 205 10.87 9.97 -0.82
N TRP A 206 11.37 10.47 0.32
CA TRP A 206 11.14 9.86 1.62
C TRP A 206 9.66 9.89 2.03
N TYR A 207 8.95 10.97 1.73
CA TYR A 207 7.50 11.06 1.97
C TYR A 207 6.73 9.97 1.20
N ILE A 208 7.00 9.80 -0.10
CA ILE A 208 6.37 8.76 -0.92
C ILE A 208 6.78 7.37 -0.42
N MET A 209 8.05 7.17 -0.09
CA MET A 209 8.54 5.90 0.45
C MET A 209 7.77 5.51 1.72
N MET A 210 7.65 6.41 2.70
CA MET A 210 6.94 6.15 3.96
C MET A 210 5.46 5.84 3.73
N THR A 211 4.77 6.65 2.92
CA THR A 211 3.34 6.47 2.67
C THR A 211 3.04 5.20 1.89
N ARG A 212 3.89 4.83 0.93
CA ARG A 212 3.74 3.57 0.17
C ARG A 212 4.05 2.36 1.04
N PHE A 213 5.09 2.45 1.87
CA PHE A 213 5.46 1.38 2.79
C PHE A 213 4.33 1.09 3.78
N ALA A 214 3.79 2.12 4.43
CA ALA A 214 2.66 1.98 5.34
C ALA A 214 1.42 1.40 4.62
N GLY A 215 1.11 1.87 3.41
CA GLY A 215 -0.01 1.35 2.61
C GLY A 215 0.16 -0.10 2.17
N ALA A 216 1.36 -0.50 1.78
CA ALA A 216 1.66 -1.87 1.37
C ALA A 216 1.55 -2.87 2.52
N LEU A 217 2.00 -2.50 3.73
CA LEU A 217 1.82 -3.33 4.93
C LEU A 217 0.35 -3.51 5.35
N GLN A 218 -0.53 -2.62 4.91
CA GLN A 218 -1.96 -2.63 5.22
C GLN A 218 -2.83 -3.11 4.03
N ILE A 219 -2.24 -3.78 3.04
CA ILE A 219 -3.01 -4.26 1.88
C ILE A 219 -4.09 -5.24 2.32
N PHE A 220 -5.32 -4.96 1.89
CA PHE A 220 -6.50 -5.78 2.17
C PHE A 220 -7.42 -5.90 0.97
N ASP A 221 -7.95 -4.78 0.46
CA ASP A 221 -9.06 -4.72 -0.48
C ASP A 221 -8.85 -5.58 -1.74
N ILE A 222 -7.69 -5.42 -2.39
CA ILE A 222 -7.38 -6.13 -3.64
C ILE A 222 -7.27 -7.65 -3.37
N ILE A 223 -6.60 -8.06 -2.30
CA ILE A 223 -6.46 -9.47 -1.94
C ILE A 223 -7.83 -10.08 -1.63
N TYR A 224 -8.63 -9.39 -0.83
CA TYR A 224 -9.94 -9.87 -0.40
C TYR A 224 -10.88 -10.14 -1.59
N VAL A 225 -10.94 -9.23 -2.57
CA VAL A 225 -11.85 -9.37 -3.71
C VAL A 225 -11.30 -10.23 -4.84
N THR A 226 -9.97 -10.42 -4.95
CA THR A 226 -9.36 -11.21 -6.02
C THR A 226 -9.18 -12.67 -5.64
N THR A 227 -8.37 -12.95 -4.62
CA THR A 227 -7.95 -14.31 -4.24
C THR A 227 -8.49 -14.76 -2.90
N ASN A 228 -8.97 -13.83 -2.07
CA ASN A 228 -9.36 -14.08 -0.68
C ASN A 228 -8.28 -14.86 0.10
N GLY A 229 -7.00 -14.54 -0.16
CA GLY A 229 -5.85 -15.18 0.46
C GLY A 229 -5.34 -16.46 -0.22
N GLY A 230 -6.07 -17.00 -1.23
CA GLY A 230 -5.72 -18.24 -1.94
C GLY A 230 -4.58 -18.09 -2.95
N PRO A 231 -4.07 -19.22 -3.50
CA PRO A 231 -4.28 -20.60 -3.03
C PRO A 231 -3.49 -20.87 -1.74
N ASN A 232 -4.03 -21.72 -0.86
CA ASN A 232 -3.37 -22.19 0.36
C ASN A 232 -2.70 -21.07 1.19
N TYR A 233 -3.40 -19.95 1.36
CA TYR A 233 -2.92 -18.76 2.12
C TYR A 233 -1.62 -18.13 1.58
N THR A 234 -1.21 -18.42 0.35
CA THR A 234 0.02 -17.87 -0.27
C THR A 234 -0.09 -16.40 -0.64
N THR A 235 -1.28 -15.84 -0.63
CA THR A 235 -1.54 -14.41 -0.85
C THR A 235 -2.28 -13.74 0.30
N GLU A 236 -2.45 -14.44 1.42
CA GLU A 236 -3.14 -13.91 2.59
C GLU A 236 -2.28 -12.86 3.29
N SER A 237 -2.70 -11.58 3.21
CA SER A 237 -2.02 -10.51 3.95
C SER A 237 -2.35 -10.55 5.44
N THR A 238 -1.52 -9.89 6.24
CA THR A 238 -1.74 -9.76 7.69
C THR A 238 -3.11 -9.16 7.99
N VAL A 239 -3.53 -8.11 7.28
CA VAL A 239 -4.85 -7.49 7.47
C VAL A 239 -5.98 -8.43 7.05
N SER A 240 -5.81 -9.22 5.96
CA SER A 240 -6.79 -10.22 5.56
C SER A 240 -6.98 -11.30 6.62
N TYR A 241 -5.88 -11.74 7.23
CA TYR A 241 -5.94 -12.72 8.30
C TYR A 241 -6.58 -12.15 9.57
N ILE A 242 -6.20 -10.95 9.99
CA ILE A 242 -6.84 -10.24 11.11
C ILE A 242 -8.35 -10.13 10.88
N TYR A 243 -8.77 -9.69 9.67
CA TYR A 243 -10.18 -9.59 9.32
C TYR A 243 -10.90 -10.94 9.42
N SER A 244 -10.31 -12.01 8.91
CA SER A 244 -10.90 -13.34 9.00
C SER A 244 -11.07 -13.81 10.44
N ARG A 245 -10.11 -13.51 11.33
CA ARG A 245 -10.16 -13.88 12.76
C ARG A 245 -11.12 -13.00 13.55
N ALA A 246 -11.33 -11.76 13.13
CA ALA A 246 -12.28 -10.85 13.77
C ALA A 246 -13.73 -11.20 13.43
N PHE A 247 -14.04 -11.59 12.17
CA PHE A 247 -15.40 -11.64 11.64
C PHE A 247 -15.85 -13.02 11.15
N SER A 248 -15.08 -14.10 11.36
CA SER A 248 -15.51 -15.47 11.06
C SER A 248 -16.38 -16.07 12.17
N SER A 249 -17.00 -17.23 11.92
CA SER A 249 -17.85 -17.94 12.88
C SER A 249 -17.14 -18.35 14.19
N ASN A 250 -15.82 -18.57 14.13
CA ASN A 250 -14.97 -18.87 15.31
C ASN A 250 -14.05 -17.68 15.63
N SER A 251 -14.61 -16.48 15.67
CA SER A 251 -13.87 -15.26 15.85
C SER A 251 -13.58 -14.95 17.32
N SER A 252 -12.38 -14.44 17.57
CA SER A 252 -12.00 -13.76 18.81
C SER A 252 -11.57 -12.33 18.46
N MET A 253 -12.39 -11.36 18.89
CA MET A 253 -12.07 -9.94 18.72
C MET A 253 -10.81 -9.57 19.50
N GLY A 254 -10.60 -10.19 20.66
CA GLY A 254 -9.41 -9.97 21.48
C GLY A 254 -8.14 -10.41 20.76
N TYR A 255 -8.15 -11.62 20.20
CA TYR A 255 -7.02 -12.14 19.42
C TYR A 255 -6.75 -11.31 18.15
N ALA A 256 -7.80 -10.95 17.40
CA ALA A 256 -7.67 -10.07 16.22
C ALA A 256 -7.10 -8.69 16.59
N SER A 257 -7.51 -8.15 17.73
CA SER A 257 -6.98 -6.89 18.26
C SER A 257 -5.50 -7.00 18.63
N ALA A 258 -5.06 -8.11 19.25
CA ALA A 258 -3.65 -8.33 19.56
C ALA A 258 -2.79 -8.39 18.28
N MET A 259 -3.22 -9.10 17.24
CA MET A 259 -2.54 -9.11 15.94
C MET A 259 -2.49 -7.72 15.30
N SER A 260 -3.56 -6.94 15.42
CA SER A 260 -3.61 -5.55 14.92
C SER A 260 -2.61 -4.65 15.63
N VAL A 261 -2.47 -4.81 16.96
CA VAL A 261 -1.46 -4.08 17.77
C VAL A 261 -0.04 -4.46 17.33
N VAL A 262 0.23 -5.74 17.08
CA VAL A 262 1.54 -6.18 16.57
C VAL A 262 1.84 -5.52 15.22
N LEU A 263 0.90 -5.56 14.28
CA LEU A 263 1.06 -4.91 12.97
C LEU A 263 1.26 -3.39 13.11
N PHE A 264 0.49 -2.74 13.98
CA PHE A 264 0.64 -1.30 14.26
C PHE A 264 2.04 -0.97 14.77
N ILE A 265 2.59 -1.75 15.71
CA ILE A 265 3.95 -1.54 16.23
C ILE A 265 4.99 -1.70 15.12
N ILE A 266 4.85 -2.70 14.24
CA ILE A 266 5.74 -2.89 13.10
C ILE A 266 5.71 -1.68 12.17
N ILE A 267 4.52 -1.20 11.78
CA ILE A 267 4.37 -0.04 10.90
C ILE A 267 4.96 1.22 11.55
N MET A 268 4.63 1.46 12.82
CA MET A 268 5.12 2.60 13.58
C MET A 268 6.66 2.59 13.66
N PHE A 269 7.25 1.46 14.01
CA PHE A 269 8.70 1.32 14.12
C PHE A 269 9.41 1.66 12.80
N ILE A 270 8.95 1.08 11.69
CA ILE A 270 9.53 1.31 10.36
C ILE A 270 9.33 2.77 9.94
N THR A 271 8.13 3.32 10.13
CA THR A 271 7.84 4.72 9.77
C THR A 271 8.70 5.70 10.56
N VAL A 272 8.90 5.47 11.86
CA VAL A 272 9.78 6.29 12.70
C VAL A 272 11.23 6.21 12.25
N LEU A 273 11.72 5.01 11.90
CA LEU A 273 13.07 4.85 11.37
C LEU A 273 13.29 5.62 10.06
N MET A 274 12.31 5.55 9.15
CA MET A 274 12.36 6.27 7.87
C MET A 274 12.28 7.79 8.08
N TYR A 275 11.41 8.24 8.96
CA TYR A 275 11.27 9.65 9.31
C TYR A 275 12.56 10.23 9.90
N ARG A 276 13.20 9.50 10.82
CA ARG A 276 14.49 9.93 11.39
C ARG A 276 15.59 10.05 10.35
N ARG A 277 15.58 9.22 9.29
CA ARG A 277 16.51 9.36 8.19
C ARG A 277 16.21 10.59 7.34
N MET A 278 14.93 10.86 7.06
CA MET A 278 14.51 12.04 6.32
C MET A 278 15.01 13.34 7.00
N VAL A 279 14.76 13.48 8.31
CA VAL A 279 15.14 14.68 9.08
C VAL A 279 16.65 14.85 9.28
N LYS A 280 17.46 13.78 9.24
CA LYS A 280 18.92 13.89 9.37
C LYS A 280 19.61 14.35 8.09
N GLU A 281 18.91 14.34 6.99
CA GLU A 281 19.43 14.56 5.65
C GLU A 281 19.00 15.93 5.08
N ASP A 282 18.13 16.66 5.81
CA ASP A 282 17.83 18.08 5.66
C ASP A 282 18.79 18.91 6.54
#